data_7eb17527039e4c54f825bbab33743e3f
#
_entry.id   7eb17527039e4c54f825bbab33743e3f
#
_cell.length_a   1.000
_cell.length_b   1.000
_cell.length_c   1.000
_cell.angle_alpha   90.00
_cell.angle_beta   90.00
_cell.angle_gamma   90.00
#
_symmetry.space_group_name_H-M   'P 1'
#
loop_
_entity.id
_entity.type
_entity.pdbx_description
1 polymer ?
#
loop_
_entity_poly.entity_id
_entity_poly.type
_entity_poly.pdbx_seq_one_letter_code
_entity_poly.pdbx_strand_id
1 'polypeptide(L)'
;MNALTNEFETLDNDAIALSSSSLQTAANLSELVTTRSQQWQAYFNALALFGFETWLQERAPDVRLERDNASVFEPNQSGAIAATYGLTVNQFRVCLIPIDSEPDAAISLSRILIESAEFRPHFYVLVELYEEQEQAIIKGWLRADNLIARQAELSLSTDWNYEIPLAWFDDDCDDLLLYWRCASPAMIDLPSLAPTIASDRYSWLQLLTQPAIDTAQWFQEEWQALVNDLTWVLLPPVASASGLRSSGATLNRSPLSELETILTAIERTGMRLPSNARAAYQDFELGEYPLRLYAVIGSEVATDGAIAWSLLTILGKATDRDLPVDLILRISDITGVLVERQLEAQGAYLFAEVEGTPEERFLVTAALADGTTRSLPPFAFQAE
;
A
#
# COMPACT_ATOMS: atom_id res chain seq x y z
N MET A 1 -24.84 -45.53 31.58
CA MET A 1 -23.63 -45.96 30.87
C MET A 1 -23.57 -45.10 29.61
N ASN A 2 -22.99 -43.93 29.76
CA ASN A 2 -22.81 -42.97 28.67
C ASN A 2 -21.48 -43.29 28.01
N ALA A 3 -21.55 -43.68 26.76
CA ALA A 3 -20.39 -43.77 25.88
C ALA A 3 -19.99 -42.31 25.52
N LEU A 4 -18.89 -41.83 26.08
CA LEU A 4 -18.15 -40.70 25.58
C LEU A 4 -17.51 -41.14 24.27
N THR A 5 -18.11 -40.81 23.16
CA THR A 5 -17.46 -40.83 21.85
C THR A 5 -16.35 -39.78 21.89
N ASN A 6 -15.12 -40.26 22.08
CA ASN A 6 -13.94 -39.48 21.73
C ASN A 6 -13.98 -39.33 20.20
N GLU A 7 -14.41 -38.18 19.72
CA GLU A 7 -14.04 -37.70 18.41
C GLU A 7 -12.55 -37.29 18.52
N PHE A 8 -11.67 -38.26 18.32
CA PHE A 8 -10.33 -37.99 17.87
C PHE A 8 -10.51 -37.46 16.43
N GLU A 9 -10.45 -36.14 16.26
CA GLU A 9 -10.17 -35.54 14.98
C GLU A 9 -8.97 -36.30 14.40
N THR A 10 -9.17 -36.95 13.30
CA THR A 10 -8.10 -37.61 12.51
C THR A 10 -7.20 -36.46 12.10
N LEU A 11 -6.07 -36.29 12.80
CA LEU A 11 -5.00 -35.39 12.41
C LEU A 11 -4.70 -35.62 10.95
N ASP A 12 -4.88 -34.61 10.14
CA ASP A 12 -4.65 -34.67 8.70
C ASP A 12 -3.19 -35.15 8.52
N ASN A 13 -2.99 -36.20 7.72
CA ASN A 13 -1.69 -36.87 7.53
C ASN A 13 -0.66 -35.91 6.91
N ASP A 14 -1.07 -34.67 6.56
CA ASP A 14 -0.30 -33.61 5.92
C ASP A 14 0.12 -32.49 6.88
N ALA A 15 -0.18 -32.63 8.18
CA ALA A 15 0.19 -31.67 9.19
C ALA A 15 1.71 -31.70 9.47
N ILE A 16 2.33 -30.53 9.46
CA ILE A 16 3.75 -30.30 9.68
C ILE A 16 3.95 -29.71 11.06
N ALA A 17 4.78 -30.34 11.88
CA ALA A 17 5.11 -29.81 13.19
C ALA A 17 6.03 -28.55 13.06
N LEU A 18 5.63 -27.48 13.70
CA LEU A 18 6.47 -26.28 13.86
C LEU A 18 7.43 -26.52 15.04
N SER A 19 8.71 -26.43 14.78
CA SER A 19 9.71 -26.61 15.84
C SER A 19 9.68 -25.47 16.86
N SER A 20 10.03 -25.75 18.11
CA SER A 20 10.14 -24.69 19.14
C SER A 20 11.15 -23.60 18.72
N SER A 21 12.16 -23.93 17.92
CA SER A 21 13.08 -22.93 17.36
C SER A 21 12.42 -22.04 16.31
N SER A 22 11.52 -22.58 15.50
CA SER A 22 10.73 -21.82 14.52
C SER A 22 9.78 -20.84 15.22
N LEU A 23 9.07 -21.31 16.25
CA LEU A 23 8.17 -20.49 17.07
C LEU A 23 8.93 -19.33 17.73
N GLN A 24 10.07 -19.63 18.37
CA GLN A 24 10.89 -18.60 19.01
C GLN A 24 11.45 -17.59 17.99
N THR A 25 11.86 -18.06 16.80
CA THR A 25 12.37 -17.18 15.74
C THR A 25 11.26 -16.28 15.21
N ALA A 26 10.05 -16.83 15.00
CA ALA A 26 8.89 -16.04 14.58
C ALA A 26 8.53 -14.95 15.61
N ALA A 27 8.55 -15.30 16.90
CA ALA A 27 8.32 -14.33 17.97
C ALA A 27 9.38 -13.22 17.97
N ASN A 28 10.66 -13.57 17.85
CA ASN A 28 11.74 -12.58 17.80
C ASN A 28 11.62 -11.65 16.57
N LEU A 29 11.23 -12.17 15.41
CA LEU A 29 11.02 -11.37 14.21
C LEU A 29 9.84 -10.41 14.38
N SER A 30 8.76 -10.85 15.00
CA SER A 30 7.59 -10.02 15.26
C SER A 30 7.89 -8.86 16.22
N GLU A 31 8.76 -9.07 17.22
CA GLU A 31 9.19 -8.04 18.17
C GLU A 31 9.99 -6.90 17.50
N LEU A 32 10.62 -7.15 16.34
CA LEU A 32 11.34 -6.13 15.58
C LEU A 32 10.38 -5.15 14.85
N VAL A 33 9.11 -5.51 14.71
CA VAL A 33 8.10 -4.67 14.08
C VAL A 33 7.67 -3.57 15.04
N THR A 34 7.86 -2.32 14.64
CA THR A 34 7.60 -1.15 15.52
C THR A 34 6.12 -0.93 15.79
N THR A 35 5.25 -1.27 14.84
CA THR A 35 3.80 -1.10 14.95
C THR A 35 3.16 -2.29 15.64
N ARG A 36 2.72 -2.11 16.88
CA ARG A 36 2.20 -3.20 17.72
C ARG A 36 1.03 -3.97 17.10
N SER A 37 0.14 -3.31 16.38
CA SER A 37 -0.97 -3.96 15.68
C SER A 37 -0.52 -4.89 14.54
N GLN A 38 0.68 -4.69 14.00
CA GLN A 38 1.24 -5.50 12.93
C GLN A 38 2.11 -6.67 13.44
N GLN A 39 2.48 -6.69 14.72
CA GLN A 39 3.34 -7.74 15.29
C GLN A 39 2.72 -9.12 15.16
N TRP A 40 1.41 -9.23 15.41
CA TRP A 40 0.70 -10.49 15.28
C TRP A 40 0.74 -11.02 13.85
N GLN A 41 0.46 -10.16 12.86
CA GLN A 41 0.55 -10.54 11.46
C GLN A 41 1.97 -10.96 11.05
N ALA A 42 2.98 -10.24 11.55
CA ALA A 42 4.38 -10.60 11.31
C ALA A 42 4.73 -11.98 11.86
N TYR A 43 4.22 -12.31 13.05
CA TYR A 43 4.38 -13.62 13.64
C TYR A 43 3.76 -14.73 12.78
N PHE A 44 2.51 -14.55 12.34
CA PHE A 44 1.82 -15.51 11.45
C PHE A 44 2.53 -15.67 10.11
N ASN A 45 2.97 -14.57 9.50
CA ASN A 45 3.74 -14.61 8.27
C ASN A 45 5.04 -15.42 8.42
N ALA A 46 5.73 -15.29 9.55
CA ALA A 46 6.94 -16.05 9.83
C ALA A 46 6.65 -17.54 10.07
N LEU A 47 5.59 -17.87 10.79
CA LEU A 47 5.16 -19.26 10.98
C LEU A 47 4.80 -19.94 9.65
N ALA A 48 4.10 -19.23 8.77
CA ALA A 48 3.78 -19.73 7.44
C ALA A 48 5.04 -20.05 6.64
N LEU A 49 6.06 -19.19 6.71
CA LEU A 49 7.34 -19.46 6.04
C LEU A 49 8.02 -20.69 6.60
N PHE A 50 8.11 -20.83 7.94
CA PHE A 50 8.82 -21.94 8.55
C PHE A 50 8.09 -23.28 8.36
N GLY A 51 6.75 -23.26 8.39
CA GLY A 51 5.92 -24.43 8.05
C GLY A 51 6.11 -24.85 6.60
N PHE A 52 6.04 -23.88 5.69
CA PHE A 52 6.28 -24.14 4.27
C PHE A 52 7.68 -24.68 3.98
N GLU A 53 8.72 -24.12 4.61
CA GLU A 53 10.10 -24.60 4.47
C GLU A 53 10.23 -26.06 4.91
N THR A 54 9.65 -26.40 6.06
CA THR A 54 9.68 -27.78 6.58
C THR A 54 8.93 -28.72 5.64
N TRP A 55 7.73 -28.35 5.21
CA TRP A 55 6.94 -29.09 4.24
C TRP A 55 7.72 -29.36 2.95
N LEU A 56 8.38 -28.34 2.41
CA LEU A 56 9.15 -28.48 1.17
C LEU A 56 10.35 -29.39 1.36
N GLN A 57 11.04 -29.31 2.51
CA GLN A 57 12.17 -30.22 2.83
C GLN A 57 11.74 -31.67 2.95
N GLU A 58 10.56 -31.94 3.49
CA GLU A 58 10.04 -33.29 3.65
C GLU A 58 9.51 -33.88 2.34
N ARG A 59 8.75 -33.08 1.55
CA ARG A 59 8.06 -33.56 0.35
C ARG A 59 8.88 -33.44 -0.93
N ALA A 60 9.78 -32.46 -1.00
CA ALA A 60 10.52 -32.14 -2.21
C ALA A 60 11.92 -31.61 -1.91
N PRO A 61 12.82 -32.44 -1.30
CA PRO A 61 14.18 -31.99 -0.93
C PRO A 61 15.07 -31.63 -2.13
N ASP A 62 14.65 -31.97 -3.34
CA ASP A 62 15.27 -31.59 -4.62
C ASP A 62 14.86 -30.18 -5.09
N VAL A 63 13.83 -29.59 -4.51
CA VAL A 63 13.33 -28.25 -4.85
C VAL A 63 13.99 -27.21 -3.95
N ARG A 64 14.61 -26.21 -4.55
CA ARG A 64 15.34 -25.17 -3.82
C ARG A 64 14.44 -24.02 -3.43
N LEU A 65 14.43 -23.66 -2.14
CA LEU A 65 13.81 -22.45 -1.62
C LEU A 65 14.89 -21.37 -1.42
N GLU A 66 14.66 -20.20 -2.01
CA GLU A 66 15.43 -18.97 -1.75
C GLU A 66 14.52 -18.00 -0.97
N ARG A 67 14.93 -17.64 0.24
CA ARG A 67 14.14 -16.85 1.19
C ARG A 67 14.82 -15.58 1.71
N ASP A 68 16.04 -15.30 1.26
CA ASP A 68 16.85 -14.19 1.79
C ASP A 68 16.16 -12.83 1.58
N ASN A 69 15.28 -12.73 0.58
CA ASN A 69 14.49 -11.53 0.28
C ASN A 69 13.04 -11.60 0.80
N ALA A 70 12.73 -12.57 1.67
CA ALA A 70 11.37 -12.71 2.19
C ALA A 70 11.00 -11.52 3.07
N SER A 71 9.77 -11.02 2.88
CA SER A 71 9.23 -9.86 3.61
C SER A 71 9.27 -10.01 5.14
N VAL A 72 9.27 -11.23 5.65
CA VAL A 72 9.31 -11.51 7.10
C VAL A 72 10.63 -11.10 7.75
N PHE A 73 11.73 -10.99 6.99
CA PHE A 73 13.03 -10.57 7.50
C PHE A 73 13.22 -9.04 7.46
N GLU A 74 12.27 -8.32 6.86
CA GLU A 74 12.27 -6.86 6.77
C GLU A 74 11.25 -6.28 7.76
N PRO A 75 11.67 -5.72 8.91
CA PRO A 75 10.75 -5.30 9.98
C PRO A 75 9.65 -4.32 9.52
N ASN A 76 9.96 -3.47 8.55
CA ASN A 76 9.00 -2.50 8.00
C ASN A 76 7.96 -3.12 7.05
N GLN A 77 8.15 -4.38 6.64
CA GLN A 77 7.31 -5.07 5.65
C GLN A 77 6.56 -6.26 6.27
N SER A 78 7.18 -6.87 7.28
CA SER A 78 6.81 -8.17 7.81
C SER A 78 5.36 -8.28 8.30
N GLY A 79 4.78 -7.20 8.84
CA GLY A 79 3.40 -7.20 9.33
C GLY A 79 2.46 -6.26 8.55
N ALA A 80 2.97 -5.59 7.52
CA ALA A 80 2.19 -4.62 6.75
C ALA A 80 1.20 -5.27 5.78
N ILE A 81 1.50 -6.50 5.35
CA ILE A 81 0.68 -7.28 4.44
C ILE A 81 0.44 -8.65 5.09
N ALA A 82 -0.80 -9.15 4.99
CA ALA A 82 -1.20 -10.46 5.50
C ALA A 82 -0.73 -11.60 4.58
N ALA A 83 0.55 -11.56 4.20
CA ALA A 83 1.20 -12.57 3.37
C ALA A 83 2.72 -12.46 3.43
N THR A 84 3.42 -13.56 3.17
CA THR A 84 4.87 -13.60 3.00
C THR A 84 5.21 -13.64 1.52
N TYR A 85 5.89 -12.62 1.04
CA TYR A 85 6.34 -12.47 -0.35
C TYR A 85 7.87 -12.33 -0.43
N GLY A 86 8.42 -12.26 -1.64
CA GLY A 86 9.87 -12.23 -1.85
C GLY A 86 10.54 -13.59 -1.78
N LEU A 87 9.76 -14.67 -1.86
CA LEU A 87 10.24 -16.05 -1.90
C LEU A 87 10.41 -16.52 -3.34
N THR A 88 11.43 -17.36 -3.57
CA THR A 88 11.63 -18.03 -4.84
C THR A 88 11.79 -19.54 -4.62
N VAL A 89 10.96 -20.34 -5.28
CA VAL A 89 11.03 -21.79 -5.30
C VAL A 89 11.52 -22.21 -6.69
N ASN A 90 12.75 -22.73 -6.78
CA ASN A 90 13.49 -22.91 -8.03
C ASN A 90 13.57 -21.61 -8.84
N GLN A 91 12.65 -21.40 -9.82
CA GLN A 91 12.57 -20.22 -10.67
C GLN A 91 11.26 -19.45 -10.47
N PHE A 92 10.37 -19.93 -9.60
CA PHE A 92 9.05 -19.35 -9.41
C PHE A 92 9.00 -18.46 -8.18
N ARG A 93 8.48 -17.25 -8.35
CA ARG A 93 8.13 -16.40 -7.21
C ARG A 93 6.89 -16.97 -6.53
N VAL A 94 6.94 -17.09 -5.21
CA VAL A 94 5.87 -17.65 -4.39
C VAL A 94 5.48 -16.64 -3.32
N CYS A 95 4.19 -16.56 -3.05
CA CYS A 95 3.60 -15.80 -1.95
C CYS A 95 2.85 -16.78 -1.04
N LEU A 96 3.16 -16.76 0.25
CA LEU A 96 2.47 -17.57 1.25
C LEU A 96 1.42 -16.71 1.95
N ILE A 97 0.23 -17.24 2.10
CA ILE A 97 -0.89 -16.58 2.75
C ILE A 97 -1.24 -17.41 3.99
N PRO A 98 -0.90 -16.91 5.20
CA PRO A 98 -1.34 -17.59 6.42
C PRO A 98 -2.85 -17.46 6.57
N ILE A 99 -3.50 -18.54 6.95
CA ILE A 99 -4.93 -18.59 7.27
C ILE A 99 -5.13 -19.30 8.60
N ASP A 100 -6.22 -18.96 9.27
CA ASP A 100 -6.65 -19.62 10.51
C ASP A 100 -7.26 -21.00 10.24
N SER A 101 -7.40 -21.80 11.30
CA SER A 101 -8.01 -23.13 11.28
C SER A 101 -9.51 -23.15 10.94
N GLU A 102 -10.18 -22.02 11.00
CA GLU A 102 -11.57 -21.86 10.57
C GLU A 102 -11.65 -20.70 9.56
N PRO A 103 -11.10 -20.89 8.34
CA PRO A 103 -11.08 -19.80 7.38
C PRO A 103 -12.51 -19.48 6.91
N ASP A 104 -12.78 -18.20 6.71
CA ASP A 104 -13.97 -17.73 6.01
C ASP A 104 -14.04 -18.32 4.59
N ALA A 105 -15.18 -18.16 3.92
CA ALA A 105 -15.34 -18.64 2.53
C ALA A 105 -14.40 -17.93 1.53
N ALA A 106 -13.77 -16.85 1.93
CA ALA A 106 -12.81 -16.04 1.15
C ALA A 106 -11.65 -15.59 2.03
N ILE A 107 -10.52 -15.32 1.40
CA ILE A 107 -9.34 -14.72 2.03
C ILE A 107 -9.14 -13.29 1.57
N SER A 108 -8.64 -12.47 2.45
CA SER A 108 -8.28 -11.08 2.17
C SER A 108 -6.82 -11.01 1.70
N LEU A 109 -6.58 -10.55 0.46
CA LEU A 109 -5.24 -10.45 -0.12
C LEU A 109 -4.98 -9.03 -0.62
N SER A 110 -3.86 -8.48 -0.22
CA SER A 110 -3.47 -7.11 -0.59
C SER A 110 -3.40 -6.93 -2.11
N ARG A 111 -4.06 -5.88 -2.59
CA ARG A 111 -4.10 -5.45 -3.98
C ARG A 111 -2.72 -5.40 -4.64
N ILE A 112 -1.69 -5.00 -3.89
CA ILE A 112 -0.32 -4.90 -4.41
C ILE A 112 0.25 -6.24 -4.88
N LEU A 113 -0.09 -7.32 -4.19
CA LEU A 113 0.38 -8.67 -4.56
C LEU A 113 -0.28 -9.18 -5.85
N ILE A 114 -1.36 -8.53 -6.29
CA ILE A 114 -2.10 -8.91 -7.50
C ILE A 114 -1.77 -7.96 -8.66
N GLU A 115 -1.78 -6.66 -8.42
CA GLU A 115 -1.68 -5.65 -9.47
C GLU A 115 -0.25 -5.17 -9.73
N SER A 116 0.58 -5.11 -8.68
CA SER A 116 1.97 -4.72 -8.88
C SER A 116 2.79 -5.90 -9.41
N ALA A 117 3.32 -5.71 -10.55
CA ALA A 117 4.11 -6.72 -11.22
C ALA A 117 5.47 -6.99 -10.54
N GLU A 118 5.96 -6.09 -9.71
CA GLU A 118 7.16 -6.32 -8.87
C GLU A 118 6.87 -7.33 -7.77
N PHE A 119 5.71 -7.19 -7.10
CA PHE A 119 5.34 -8.03 -5.96
C PHE A 119 4.52 -9.26 -6.37
N ARG A 120 3.95 -9.26 -7.57
CA ARG A 120 3.13 -10.36 -8.07
C ARG A 120 3.93 -11.66 -8.13
N PRO A 121 3.51 -12.72 -7.43
CA PRO A 121 4.14 -14.03 -7.52
C PRO A 121 3.70 -14.77 -8.79
N HIS A 122 4.23 -15.96 -9.01
CA HIS A 122 3.67 -16.94 -9.94
C HIS A 122 2.61 -17.81 -9.25
N PHE A 123 2.81 -18.07 -7.95
CA PHE A 123 1.92 -18.88 -7.14
C PHE A 123 1.61 -18.23 -5.81
N TYR A 124 0.33 -18.27 -5.43
CA TYR A 124 -0.14 -18.01 -4.08
C TYR A 124 -0.37 -19.36 -3.40
N VAL A 125 0.12 -19.54 -2.19
CA VAL A 125 0.01 -20.79 -1.42
C VAL A 125 -0.62 -20.49 -0.08
N LEU A 126 -1.70 -21.19 0.24
CA LEU A 126 -2.38 -21.11 1.53
C LEU A 126 -1.65 -21.98 2.55
N VAL A 127 -1.33 -21.39 3.70
CA VAL A 127 -0.73 -22.07 4.83
C VAL A 127 -1.65 -21.92 6.03
N GLU A 128 -2.37 -22.98 6.33
CA GLU A 128 -3.24 -23.04 7.50
C GLU A 128 -2.39 -23.28 8.76
N LEU A 129 -2.59 -22.44 9.77
CA LEU A 129 -1.81 -22.43 11.01
C LEU A 129 -2.66 -22.85 12.19
N TYR A 130 -2.21 -23.86 12.90
CA TYR A 130 -2.78 -24.37 14.14
C TYR A 130 -1.82 -24.02 15.28
N GLU A 131 -1.93 -22.80 15.80
CA GLU A 131 -0.96 -22.26 16.78
C GLU A 131 -0.93 -23.11 18.07
N GLU A 132 -2.11 -23.45 18.59
CA GLU A 132 -2.21 -24.27 19.82
C GLU A 132 -1.61 -25.68 19.68
N GLN A 133 -1.63 -26.24 18.49
CA GLN A 133 -1.07 -27.54 18.15
C GLN A 133 0.37 -27.45 17.65
N GLU A 134 0.90 -26.25 17.47
CA GLU A 134 2.22 -26.00 16.88
C GLU A 134 2.38 -26.70 15.51
N GLN A 135 1.36 -26.55 14.66
CA GLN A 135 1.29 -27.22 13.35
C GLN A 135 0.95 -26.25 12.23
N ALA A 136 1.37 -26.61 11.02
CA ALA A 136 1.01 -25.94 9.77
C ALA A 136 0.57 -26.99 8.73
N ILE A 137 -0.35 -26.60 7.85
CA ILE A 137 -0.81 -27.45 6.73
C ILE A 137 -0.79 -26.58 5.46
N ILE A 138 -0.25 -27.14 4.35
CA ILE A 138 -0.39 -26.49 3.04
C ILE A 138 -1.77 -26.86 2.51
N LYS A 139 -2.67 -25.89 2.48
CA LYS A 139 -4.11 -26.12 2.24
C LYS A 139 -4.51 -25.99 0.79
N GLY A 140 -3.72 -25.25 0.01
CA GLY A 140 -4.00 -25.08 -1.40
C GLY A 140 -3.10 -24.06 -2.06
N TRP A 141 -3.25 -23.93 -3.36
CA TRP A 141 -2.45 -23.01 -4.17
C TRP A 141 -3.26 -22.45 -5.35
N LEU A 142 -2.85 -21.29 -5.82
CA LEU A 142 -3.49 -20.61 -6.95
C LEU A 142 -2.43 -19.99 -7.85
N ARG A 143 -2.54 -20.16 -9.16
CA ARG A 143 -1.69 -19.50 -10.14
C ARG A 143 -2.13 -18.06 -10.33
N ALA A 144 -1.15 -17.17 -10.46
CA ALA A 144 -1.43 -15.75 -10.62
C ALA A 144 -2.16 -15.40 -11.94
N ASP A 145 -1.89 -16.12 -13.04
CA ASP A 145 -2.61 -15.92 -14.31
C ASP A 145 -4.10 -16.30 -14.20
N ASN A 146 -4.42 -17.35 -13.43
CA ASN A 146 -5.80 -17.74 -13.16
C ASN A 146 -6.52 -16.66 -12.32
N LEU A 147 -5.83 -16.10 -11.32
CA LEU A 147 -6.37 -15.01 -10.49
C LEU A 147 -6.63 -13.75 -11.34
N ILE A 148 -5.66 -13.37 -12.18
CA ILE A 148 -5.77 -12.19 -13.05
C ILE A 148 -6.92 -12.36 -14.06
N ALA A 149 -7.07 -13.54 -14.65
CA ALA A 149 -8.16 -13.82 -15.59
C ALA A 149 -9.56 -13.63 -14.98
N ARG A 150 -9.65 -13.76 -13.64
CA ARG A 150 -10.90 -13.63 -12.86
C ARG A 150 -10.95 -12.35 -12.04
N GLN A 151 -10.00 -11.44 -12.19
CA GLN A 151 -9.90 -10.22 -11.37
C GLN A 151 -11.18 -9.36 -11.41
N ALA A 152 -11.89 -9.34 -12.53
CA ALA A 152 -13.15 -8.61 -12.66
C ALA A 152 -14.31 -9.17 -11.79
N GLU A 153 -14.15 -10.39 -11.25
CA GLU A 153 -15.12 -11.03 -10.34
C GLU A 153 -14.84 -10.68 -8.86
N LEU A 154 -13.65 -10.07 -8.58
CA LEU A 154 -13.24 -9.75 -7.22
C LEU A 154 -13.90 -8.46 -6.72
N SER A 155 -14.28 -8.47 -5.45
CA SER A 155 -14.67 -7.26 -4.73
C SER A 155 -13.46 -6.68 -3.99
N LEU A 156 -13.28 -5.37 -4.11
CA LEU A 156 -12.27 -4.63 -3.36
C LEU A 156 -12.88 -4.21 -2.01
N SER A 157 -12.20 -4.53 -0.92
CA SER A 157 -12.59 -4.08 0.41
C SER A 157 -12.09 -2.64 0.69
N THR A 158 -12.64 -2.01 1.73
CA THR A 158 -12.20 -0.68 2.20
C THR A 158 -10.74 -0.64 2.62
N ASP A 159 -10.16 -1.79 2.99
CA ASP A 159 -8.77 -1.93 3.43
C ASP A 159 -7.78 -2.18 2.29
N TRP A 160 -8.20 -1.96 1.06
CA TRP A 160 -7.36 -2.13 -0.12
C TRP A 160 -6.94 -3.57 -0.42
N ASN A 161 -7.75 -4.50 0.02
CA ASN A 161 -7.59 -5.93 -0.21
C ASN A 161 -8.68 -6.46 -1.13
N TYR A 162 -8.34 -7.48 -1.91
CA TYR A 162 -9.31 -8.25 -2.64
C TYR A 162 -9.78 -9.44 -1.82
N GLU A 163 -11.08 -9.71 -1.84
CA GLU A 163 -11.66 -10.92 -1.27
C GLU A 163 -11.62 -12.05 -2.31
N ILE A 164 -10.76 -13.04 -2.09
CA ILE A 164 -10.54 -14.16 -3.00
C ILE A 164 -11.23 -15.39 -2.45
N PRO A 165 -12.21 -15.98 -3.18
CA PRO A 165 -12.88 -17.19 -2.74
C PRO A 165 -11.90 -18.37 -2.56
N LEU A 166 -11.96 -19.06 -1.43
CA LEU A 166 -11.14 -20.26 -1.18
C LEU A 166 -11.34 -21.34 -2.24
N ALA A 167 -12.54 -21.45 -2.81
CA ALA A 167 -12.85 -22.38 -3.88
C ALA A 167 -12.06 -22.16 -5.19
N TRP A 168 -11.27 -21.06 -5.29
CA TRP A 168 -10.40 -20.83 -6.43
C TRP A 168 -9.04 -21.49 -6.28
N PHE A 169 -8.69 -21.89 -5.07
CA PHE A 169 -7.44 -22.60 -4.77
C PHE A 169 -7.58 -24.09 -5.04
N ASP A 170 -6.56 -24.66 -5.64
CA ASP A 170 -6.41 -26.09 -5.85
C ASP A 170 -5.82 -26.71 -4.59
N ASP A 171 -6.41 -27.79 -4.10
CA ASP A 171 -5.97 -28.50 -2.89
C ASP A 171 -4.95 -29.63 -3.18
N ASP A 172 -4.70 -29.96 -4.45
CA ASP A 172 -3.69 -30.92 -4.84
C ASP A 172 -2.27 -30.34 -4.79
N CYS A 173 -1.60 -30.49 -3.65
CA CYS A 173 -0.24 -30.04 -3.47
C CYS A 173 0.80 -30.85 -4.28
N ASP A 174 0.50 -32.04 -4.73
CA ASP A 174 1.40 -32.84 -5.58
C ASP A 174 1.50 -32.20 -6.97
N ASP A 175 0.42 -31.64 -7.49
CA ASP A 175 0.43 -30.88 -8.73
C ASP A 175 1.29 -29.60 -8.61
N LEU A 176 1.25 -28.91 -7.47
CA LEU A 176 2.12 -27.77 -7.21
C LEU A 176 3.61 -28.15 -7.26
N LEU A 177 3.98 -29.28 -6.61
CA LEU A 177 5.35 -29.81 -6.65
C LEU A 177 5.77 -30.20 -8.06
N LEU A 178 4.85 -30.75 -8.85
CA LEU A 178 5.08 -31.08 -10.25
C LEU A 178 5.36 -29.83 -11.10
N TYR A 179 4.61 -28.74 -10.90
CA TYR A 179 4.88 -27.47 -11.56
C TYR A 179 6.31 -27.00 -11.27
N TRP A 180 6.74 -26.99 -10.00
CA TRP A 180 8.06 -26.50 -9.63
C TRP A 180 9.21 -27.34 -10.15
N ARG A 181 8.98 -28.63 -10.40
CA ARG A 181 9.98 -29.56 -10.96
C ARG A 181 10.05 -29.52 -12.48
N CYS A 182 8.90 -29.39 -13.13
CA CYS A 182 8.78 -29.69 -14.57
C CYS A 182 8.46 -28.47 -15.42
N ALA A 183 7.86 -27.41 -14.85
CA ALA A 183 7.43 -26.25 -15.63
C ALA A 183 8.51 -25.14 -15.66
N SER A 184 8.30 -24.19 -16.56
CA SER A 184 9.05 -22.94 -16.63
C SER A 184 8.14 -21.77 -16.24
N PRO A 185 8.65 -20.72 -15.56
CA PRO A 185 7.88 -19.52 -15.26
C PRO A 185 7.21 -18.88 -16.50
N ALA A 186 7.82 -19.03 -17.67
CA ALA A 186 7.26 -18.55 -18.93
C ALA A 186 5.94 -19.22 -19.35
N MET A 187 5.55 -20.34 -18.69
CA MET A 187 4.24 -20.99 -18.91
C MET A 187 3.10 -20.28 -18.15
N ILE A 188 3.42 -19.41 -17.20
CA ILE A 188 2.45 -18.60 -16.48
C ILE A 188 2.42 -17.23 -17.15
N ASP A 189 1.32 -16.94 -17.82
CA ASP A 189 1.17 -15.69 -18.58
C ASP A 189 0.91 -14.51 -17.62
N LEU A 190 2.00 -13.94 -17.13
CA LEU A 190 1.93 -12.73 -16.34
C LEU A 190 2.06 -11.51 -17.25
N PRO A 191 1.13 -10.54 -17.15
CA PRO A 191 1.25 -9.30 -17.93
C PRO A 191 2.64 -8.69 -17.78
N SER A 192 3.28 -8.41 -18.93
CA SER A 192 4.61 -7.81 -18.96
C SER A 192 4.58 -6.42 -18.37
N LEU A 193 5.59 -6.10 -17.60
CA LEU A 193 5.80 -4.77 -17.04
C LEU A 193 6.31 -3.80 -18.09
N ALA A 194 5.73 -2.62 -18.14
CA ALA A 194 6.52 -1.48 -18.59
C ALA A 194 7.72 -1.34 -17.62
N PRO A 195 8.93 -1.04 -18.12
CA PRO A 195 10.09 -0.86 -17.27
C PRO A 195 9.85 0.31 -16.32
N THR A 196 9.40 0.01 -15.10
CA THR A 196 9.22 0.99 -14.05
C THR A 196 10.60 1.32 -13.49
N ILE A 197 10.92 2.60 -13.44
CA ILE A 197 12.21 3.12 -12.98
C ILE A 197 12.43 2.67 -11.52
N ALA A 198 13.64 2.20 -11.21
CA ALA A 198 14.01 1.63 -9.91
C ALA A 198 13.75 2.52 -8.67
N SER A 199 13.35 3.78 -8.86
CA SER A 199 12.97 4.72 -7.79
C SER A 199 11.61 4.40 -7.14
N ASP A 200 10.79 3.54 -7.75
CA ASP A 200 9.41 3.32 -7.29
C ASP A 200 9.30 2.28 -6.17
N ARG A 201 10.35 1.48 -5.94
CA ARG A 201 10.36 0.42 -4.92
C ARG A 201 9.96 0.88 -3.52
N TYR A 202 10.44 2.04 -3.11
CA TYR A 202 10.13 2.62 -1.80
C TYR A 202 8.73 3.26 -1.75
N SER A 203 8.24 3.73 -2.87
CA SER A 203 6.93 4.40 -2.98
C SER A 203 5.77 3.46 -2.62
N TRP A 204 5.83 2.23 -3.10
CA TRP A 204 4.79 1.21 -2.87
C TRP A 204 4.69 0.78 -1.41
N LEU A 205 5.84 0.54 -0.78
CA LEU A 205 5.88 0.17 0.62
C LEU A 205 5.31 1.31 1.49
N GLN A 206 5.61 2.55 1.14
CA GLN A 206 5.06 3.71 1.86
C GLN A 206 3.54 3.82 1.69
N LEU A 207 2.99 3.56 0.50
CA LEU A 207 1.55 3.53 0.27
C LEU A 207 0.82 2.53 1.17
N LEU A 208 1.48 1.41 1.49
CA LEU A 208 0.88 0.32 2.26
C LEU A 208 1.18 0.38 3.75
N THR A 209 2.39 0.83 4.11
CA THR A 209 2.87 0.77 5.51
C THR A 209 2.60 2.05 6.29
N GLN A 210 2.38 3.17 5.62
CA GLN A 210 2.07 4.43 6.29
C GLN A 210 0.57 4.64 6.40
N PRO A 211 0.08 5.12 7.56
CA PRO A 211 -1.30 5.52 7.69
C PRO A 211 -1.61 6.63 6.67
N ALA A 212 -2.69 6.46 5.92
CA ALA A 212 -3.11 7.45 4.95
C ALA A 212 -3.69 8.69 5.65
N ILE A 213 -3.49 9.85 5.02
CA ILE A 213 -4.17 11.09 5.41
C ILE A 213 -5.60 10.97 4.88
N ASP A 214 -6.56 10.80 5.79
CA ASP A 214 -7.98 10.77 5.44
C ASP A 214 -8.46 12.19 5.09
N THR A 215 -8.56 12.46 3.80
CA THR A 215 -8.93 13.78 3.31
C THR A 215 -10.44 14.05 3.38
N ALA A 216 -11.27 13.03 3.54
CA ALA A 216 -12.71 13.21 3.76
C ALA A 216 -12.99 13.97 5.06
N GLN A 217 -12.15 13.77 6.08
CA GLN A 217 -12.26 14.51 7.35
C GLN A 217 -12.07 16.02 7.19
N TRP A 218 -11.38 16.49 6.13
CA TRP A 218 -11.19 17.93 5.90
C TRP A 218 -12.50 18.67 5.58
N PHE A 219 -13.54 17.96 5.26
CA PHE A 219 -14.87 18.51 5.04
C PHE A 219 -15.71 18.63 6.33
N GLN A 220 -15.25 18.02 7.45
CA GLN A 220 -15.94 18.06 8.74
C GLN A 220 -15.54 19.32 9.52
N GLU A 221 -16.52 19.99 10.18
CA GLU A 221 -16.28 21.27 10.90
C GLU A 221 -15.46 21.11 12.19
N GLU A 222 -15.43 19.91 12.78
CA GLU A 222 -14.77 19.63 14.08
C GLU A 222 -13.29 19.21 13.96
N TRP A 223 -12.74 19.20 12.78
CA TRP A 223 -11.41 18.65 12.50
C TRP A 223 -10.23 19.40 13.15
N GLN A 224 -10.44 20.61 13.60
CA GLN A 224 -9.38 21.41 14.27
C GLN A 224 -8.78 20.76 15.53
N ALA A 225 -9.44 19.78 16.13
CA ALA A 225 -8.97 19.08 17.34
C ALA A 225 -8.05 17.89 17.03
N LEU A 226 -8.10 17.30 15.85
CA LEU A 226 -7.34 16.09 15.46
C LEU A 226 -5.97 16.39 14.81
N VAL A 227 -5.70 17.66 14.47
CA VAL A 227 -4.50 18.09 13.73
C VAL A 227 -3.21 18.02 14.55
N ASN A 228 -3.29 17.77 15.87
CA ASN A 228 -2.11 17.79 16.73
C ASN A 228 -1.09 16.66 16.48
N ASP A 229 -1.44 15.60 15.74
CA ASP A 229 -0.50 14.51 15.40
C ASP A 229 0.00 14.56 13.95
N LEU A 230 -0.63 15.36 13.08
CA LEU A 230 -0.24 15.55 11.71
C LEU A 230 0.29 16.97 11.52
N THR A 231 1.43 17.12 10.91
CA THR A 231 2.11 18.43 10.65
C THR A 231 1.38 19.30 9.60
N TRP A 232 0.14 18.96 9.24
CA TRP A 232 -0.70 19.69 8.31
C TRP A 232 -1.50 20.78 8.98
N VAL A 233 -1.55 21.95 8.34
CA VAL A 233 -2.32 23.11 8.79
C VAL A 233 -3.48 23.34 7.83
N LEU A 234 -4.71 23.11 8.31
CA LEU A 234 -5.91 23.33 7.52
C LEU A 234 -6.15 24.82 7.29
N LEU A 235 -6.45 25.19 6.06
CA LEU A 235 -6.80 26.55 5.67
C LEU A 235 -8.33 26.76 5.68
N PRO A 236 -8.81 27.98 5.90
CA PRO A 236 -10.23 28.33 5.72
C PRO A 236 -10.70 27.93 4.30
N PRO A 237 -12.02 27.60 4.12
CA PRO A 237 -12.55 27.28 2.82
C PRO A 237 -12.21 28.33 1.77
N VAL A 238 -11.64 27.91 0.64
CA VAL A 238 -11.15 28.78 -0.43
C VAL A 238 -12.27 29.68 -0.99
N ALA A 239 -13.52 29.19 -1.04
CA ALA A 239 -14.68 29.96 -1.50
C ALA A 239 -15.08 31.13 -0.58
N SER A 240 -14.66 31.12 0.69
CA SER A 240 -14.98 32.18 1.67
C SER A 240 -14.03 33.36 1.58
N ALA A 241 -12.87 33.19 0.96
CA ALA A 241 -11.81 34.20 0.91
C ALA A 241 -12.07 35.33 -0.09
N SER A 242 -12.92 35.11 -1.09
CA SER A 242 -13.30 36.16 -2.06
C SER A 242 -14.05 37.34 -1.47
N GLY A 243 -14.57 37.23 -0.22
CA GLY A 243 -15.33 38.26 0.50
C GLY A 243 -14.52 39.16 1.43
N LEU A 244 -13.31 38.77 1.81
CA LEU A 244 -12.48 39.51 2.77
C LEU A 244 -11.33 40.30 2.07
N ARG A 245 -11.69 41.25 1.21
CA ARG A 245 -10.74 42.32 0.82
C ARG A 245 -10.63 43.29 1.97
N SER A 246 -9.95 42.93 3.03
CA SER A 246 -9.56 43.93 4.05
C SER A 246 -8.30 44.62 3.59
N SER A 247 -8.48 45.88 3.30
CA SER A 247 -7.48 46.89 3.04
C SER A 247 -6.47 46.99 4.20
N GLY A 248 -5.22 46.86 3.86
CA GLY A 248 -4.16 47.58 4.60
C GLY A 248 -3.33 46.75 5.55
N ALA A 249 -2.10 46.69 5.21
CA ALA A 249 -0.90 46.64 6.01
C ALA A 249 -0.11 45.33 6.01
N THR A 250 1.11 45.51 5.57
CA THR A 250 2.35 44.78 5.90
C THR A 250 2.52 43.37 5.41
N LEU A 251 3.35 43.26 4.46
CA LEU A 251 4.38 42.31 3.97
C LEU A 251 4.65 40.97 4.73
N ASN A 252 3.67 40.36 5.39
CA ASN A 252 3.71 38.95 5.72
C ASN A 252 2.67 38.23 4.86
N ARG A 253 3.12 37.61 3.76
CA ARG A 253 2.26 36.74 2.93
C ARG A 253 1.81 35.58 3.80
N SER A 254 0.55 35.61 4.23
CA SER A 254 -0.01 34.42 4.90
C SER A 254 -0.07 33.26 3.92
N PRO A 255 0.09 32.01 4.36
CA PRO A 255 -0.05 30.83 3.48
C PRO A 255 -1.35 30.82 2.67
N LEU A 256 -2.44 31.33 3.25
CA LEU A 256 -3.73 31.46 2.57
C LEU A 256 -3.67 32.45 1.38
N SER A 257 -3.09 33.65 1.56
CA SER A 257 -3.00 34.65 0.50
C SER A 257 -2.04 34.23 -0.63
N GLU A 258 -1.04 33.45 -0.29
CA GLU A 258 -0.14 32.83 -1.26
C GLU A 258 -0.89 31.79 -2.10
N LEU A 259 -1.61 30.85 -1.44
CA LEU A 259 -2.43 29.84 -2.11
C LEU A 259 -3.46 30.48 -3.04
N GLU A 260 -4.21 31.49 -2.59
CA GLU A 260 -5.20 32.19 -3.42
C GLU A 260 -4.59 32.80 -4.69
N THR A 261 -3.39 33.37 -4.56
CA THR A 261 -2.66 33.94 -5.70
C THR A 261 -2.31 32.85 -6.71
N ILE A 262 -1.81 31.70 -6.21
CA ILE A 262 -1.42 30.55 -7.04
C ILE A 262 -2.66 29.94 -7.71
N LEU A 263 -3.73 29.69 -6.95
CA LEU A 263 -4.98 29.14 -7.49
C LEU A 263 -5.57 30.02 -8.57
N THR A 264 -5.57 31.36 -8.39
CA THR A 264 -6.02 32.28 -9.44
C THR A 264 -5.18 32.18 -10.70
N ALA A 265 -3.87 31.91 -10.58
CA ALA A 265 -3.00 31.70 -11.73
C ALA A 265 -3.28 30.35 -12.41
N ILE A 266 -3.51 29.29 -11.64
CA ILE A 266 -3.83 27.95 -12.14
C ILE A 266 -5.21 27.95 -12.85
N GLU A 267 -6.23 28.60 -12.30
CA GLU A 267 -7.54 28.72 -12.92
C GLU A 267 -7.50 29.40 -14.31
N ARG A 268 -6.56 30.33 -14.50
CA ARG A 268 -6.33 30.96 -15.82
C ARG A 268 -5.81 29.97 -16.87
N THR A 269 -5.23 28.84 -16.47
CA THR A 269 -4.80 27.78 -17.38
C THR A 269 -5.96 26.86 -17.81
N GLY A 270 -7.18 27.09 -17.29
CA GLY A 270 -8.37 26.34 -17.60
C GLY A 270 -8.77 25.27 -16.61
N MET A 271 -7.97 25.07 -15.54
CA MET A 271 -8.30 24.17 -14.45
C MET A 271 -9.48 24.73 -13.63
N ARG A 272 -10.39 23.88 -13.21
CA ARG A 272 -11.52 24.28 -12.35
C ARG A 272 -11.47 23.51 -11.04
N LEU A 273 -11.49 24.26 -9.95
CA LEU A 273 -11.61 23.67 -8.63
C LEU A 273 -13.09 23.44 -8.27
N PRO A 274 -13.43 22.32 -7.64
CA PRO A 274 -14.75 22.10 -7.08
C PRO A 274 -15.12 23.19 -6.07
N SER A 275 -16.40 23.58 -6.04
CA SER A 275 -16.87 24.66 -5.15
C SER A 275 -16.75 24.33 -3.65
N ASN A 276 -16.64 23.05 -3.32
CA ASN A 276 -16.47 22.53 -1.97
C ASN A 276 -15.01 22.31 -1.58
N ALA A 277 -14.05 22.74 -2.40
CA ALA A 277 -12.63 22.46 -2.18
C ALA A 277 -12.15 22.88 -0.77
N ARG A 278 -11.34 22.01 -0.17
CA ARG A 278 -10.66 22.23 1.10
C ARG A 278 -9.16 22.20 0.86
N ALA A 279 -8.44 23.01 1.61
CA ALA A 279 -6.99 23.13 1.46
C ALA A 279 -6.28 23.03 2.80
N ALA A 280 -5.13 22.37 2.78
CA ALA A 280 -4.18 22.35 3.89
C ALA A 280 -2.75 22.55 3.35
N TYR A 281 -1.83 22.90 4.23
CA TYR A 281 -0.42 22.96 3.87
C TYR A 281 0.45 22.32 4.93
N GLN A 282 1.63 21.90 4.50
CA GLN A 282 2.71 21.39 5.35
C GLN A 282 4.04 21.97 4.89
N ASP A 283 4.84 22.45 5.84
CA ASP A 283 6.23 22.84 5.60
C ASP A 283 7.15 21.67 5.92
N PHE A 284 8.14 21.42 5.06
CA PHE A 284 9.12 20.36 5.25
C PHE A 284 10.46 20.72 4.61
N GLU A 285 11.50 19.98 4.95
CA GLU A 285 12.84 20.13 4.37
C GLU A 285 13.12 19.03 3.35
N LEU A 286 13.64 19.41 2.19
CA LEU A 286 14.19 18.52 1.18
C LEU A 286 15.68 18.85 1.00
N GLY A 287 16.56 18.05 1.63
CA GLY A 287 17.96 18.43 1.78
C GLY A 287 18.08 19.74 2.57
N GLU A 288 18.66 20.77 1.96
CA GLU A 288 18.80 22.10 2.55
C GLU A 288 17.68 23.11 2.15
N TYR A 289 16.67 22.64 1.40
CA TYR A 289 15.61 23.50 0.87
C TYR A 289 14.34 23.39 1.71
N PRO A 290 13.93 24.47 2.39
CA PRO A 290 12.64 24.54 3.08
C PRO A 290 11.52 24.72 2.05
N LEU A 291 10.66 23.74 1.94
CA LEU A 291 9.57 23.67 0.97
C LEU A 291 8.22 23.70 1.68
N ARG A 292 7.20 24.16 0.96
CA ARG A 292 5.81 24.13 1.36
C ARG A 292 4.99 23.38 0.34
N LEU A 293 4.26 22.36 0.80
CA LEU A 293 3.27 21.68 -0.02
C LEU A 293 1.88 22.10 0.42
N TYR A 294 1.10 22.59 -0.53
CA TYR A 294 -0.34 22.73 -0.39
C TYR A 294 -1.01 21.51 -1.01
N ALA A 295 -2.01 20.97 -0.32
CA ALA A 295 -2.92 19.97 -0.86
C ALA A 295 -4.33 20.57 -0.88
N VAL A 296 -4.96 20.57 -2.04
CA VAL A 296 -6.32 21.04 -2.23
C VAL A 296 -7.16 19.85 -2.67
N ILE A 297 -8.18 19.53 -1.88
CA ILE A 297 -9.05 18.38 -2.07
C ILE A 297 -10.41 18.89 -2.49
N GLY A 298 -10.93 18.30 -3.56
CA GLY A 298 -12.32 18.47 -4.01
C GLY A 298 -13.02 17.14 -4.07
N SER A 299 -14.33 17.12 -3.93
CA SER A 299 -15.14 15.94 -4.18
C SER A 299 -16.37 16.29 -4.99
N GLU A 300 -16.72 15.42 -5.93
CA GLU A 300 -17.91 15.54 -6.76
C GLU A 300 -18.67 14.22 -6.75
N VAL A 301 -20.00 14.32 -6.72
CA VAL A 301 -20.85 13.14 -6.87
C VAL A 301 -21.24 13.05 -8.34
N ALA A 302 -20.82 11.99 -9.00
CA ALA A 302 -21.17 11.72 -10.38
C ALA A 302 -22.67 11.42 -10.54
N THR A 303 -23.17 11.48 -11.77
CA THR A 303 -24.60 11.27 -12.07
C THR A 303 -25.11 9.87 -11.75
N ASP A 304 -24.24 8.91 -11.61
CA ASP A 304 -24.50 7.52 -11.20
C ASP A 304 -24.47 7.33 -9.67
N GLY A 305 -24.16 8.40 -8.91
CA GLY A 305 -24.04 8.38 -7.45
C GLY A 305 -22.64 7.99 -6.94
N ALA A 306 -21.69 7.70 -7.83
CA ALA A 306 -20.30 7.46 -7.42
C ALA A 306 -19.64 8.77 -6.95
N ILE A 307 -18.79 8.65 -5.92
CA ILE A 307 -17.99 9.78 -5.43
C ILE A 307 -16.67 9.75 -6.19
N ALA A 308 -16.35 10.82 -6.89
CA ALA A 308 -15.02 11.10 -7.40
C ALA A 308 -14.39 12.20 -6.54
N TRP A 309 -13.10 12.07 -6.24
CA TRP A 309 -12.36 13.12 -5.54
C TRP A 309 -11.13 13.53 -6.33
N SER A 310 -10.71 14.77 -6.13
CA SER A 310 -9.52 15.31 -6.76
C SER A 310 -8.52 15.79 -5.72
N LEU A 311 -7.25 15.54 -6.00
CA LEU A 311 -6.12 16.03 -5.23
C LEU A 311 -5.28 16.93 -6.14
N LEU A 312 -5.30 18.25 -5.88
CA LEU A 312 -4.36 19.20 -6.45
C LEU A 312 -3.26 19.45 -5.43
N THR A 313 -2.02 19.16 -5.80
CA THR A 313 -0.83 19.46 -4.99
C THR A 313 -0.08 20.64 -5.60
N ILE A 314 0.40 21.55 -4.73
CA ILE A 314 1.19 22.69 -5.14
C ILE A 314 2.43 22.74 -4.26
N LEU A 315 3.61 22.58 -4.86
CA LEU A 315 4.90 22.61 -4.17
C LEU A 315 5.59 23.95 -4.43
N GLY A 316 5.80 24.68 -3.39
CA GLY A 316 6.43 26.00 -3.42
C GLY A 316 7.47 26.18 -2.34
N LYS A 317 7.95 27.39 -2.18
CA LYS A 317 8.92 27.75 -1.15
C LYS A 317 8.23 28.05 0.19
N ALA A 318 8.80 27.54 1.29
CA ALA A 318 8.34 27.90 2.64
C ALA A 318 8.95 29.22 3.16
N THR A 319 10.05 29.68 2.56
CA THR A 319 10.79 30.88 2.93
C THR A 319 11.12 31.74 1.69
N ASP A 320 11.82 32.83 1.86
CA ASP A 320 12.26 33.68 0.73
C ASP A 320 13.40 33.07 -0.11
N ARG A 321 13.89 31.87 0.26
CA ARG A 321 14.92 31.18 -0.52
C ARG A 321 14.33 30.67 -1.83
N ASP A 322 15.10 30.74 -2.91
CA ASP A 322 14.66 30.24 -4.22
C ASP A 322 14.55 28.71 -4.24
N LEU A 323 13.62 28.22 -5.06
CA LEU A 323 13.46 26.79 -5.29
C LEU A 323 14.66 26.21 -6.05
N PRO A 324 15.05 24.95 -5.79
CA PRO A 324 16.09 24.27 -6.57
C PRO A 324 15.65 24.09 -8.03
N VAL A 325 16.57 24.32 -8.96
CA VAL A 325 16.28 24.37 -10.41
C VAL A 325 15.71 23.03 -10.94
N ASP A 326 16.11 21.92 -10.32
CA ASP A 326 15.71 20.56 -10.76
C ASP A 326 14.71 19.90 -9.81
N LEU A 327 13.89 20.71 -9.13
CA LEU A 327 12.85 20.19 -8.24
C LEU A 327 11.80 19.43 -9.04
N ILE A 328 11.48 18.24 -8.61
CA ILE A 328 10.46 17.37 -9.20
C ILE A 328 9.35 17.14 -8.18
N LEU A 329 8.12 17.28 -8.64
CA LEU A 329 6.91 16.86 -7.93
C LEU A 329 6.31 15.66 -8.65
N ARG A 330 6.08 14.58 -7.92
CA ARG A 330 5.52 13.33 -8.44
C ARG A 330 4.31 12.92 -7.63
N ILE A 331 3.26 12.47 -8.30
CA ILE A 331 2.13 11.78 -7.69
C ILE A 331 2.08 10.37 -8.26
N SER A 332 2.01 9.40 -7.38
CA SER A 332 1.96 7.97 -7.72
C SER A 332 0.80 7.31 -7.01
N ASP A 333 0.26 6.29 -7.63
CA ASP A 333 -0.67 5.34 -7.03
C ASP A 333 -0.06 3.92 -7.07
N ILE A 334 -0.88 2.90 -6.86
CA ILE A 334 -0.44 1.51 -6.94
C ILE A 334 -0.06 1.07 -8.37
N THR A 335 -0.54 1.74 -9.40
CA THR A 335 -0.25 1.38 -10.79
C THR A 335 1.04 2.01 -11.30
N GLY A 336 1.55 3.04 -10.62
CA GLY A 336 2.81 3.72 -10.94
C GLY A 336 2.72 5.24 -10.79
N VAL A 337 3.61 5.92 -11.46
CA VAL A 337 3.64 7.38 -11.52
C VAL A 337 2.51 7.88 -12.40
N LEU A 338 1.54 8.57 -11.81
CA LEU A 338 0.42 9.18 -12.52
C LEU A 338 0.82 10.51 -13.15
N VAL A 339 1.52 11.33 -12.37
CA VAL A 339 1.95 12.67 -12.80
C VAL A 339 3.35 12.94 -12.29
N GLU A 340 4.19 13.47 -13.16
CA GLU A 340 5.50 14.02 -12.82
C GLU A 340 5.64 15.42 -13.41
N ARG A 341 6.09 16.37 -12.61
CA ARG A 341 6.36 17.75 -13.01
C ARG A 341 7.73 18.15 -12.54
N GLN A 342 8.51 18.76 -13.41
CA GLN A 342 9.82 19.35 -13.09
C GLN A 342 9.72 20.88 -13.12
N LEU A 343 10.43 21.54 -12.20
CA LEU A 343 10.43 23.01 -12.12
C LEU A 343 11.09 23.61 -13.35
N GLU A 344 10.37 24.49 -14.03
CA GLU A 344 10.93 25.27 -15.12
C GLU A 344 11.89 26.36 -14.56
N ALA A 345 12.85 26.78 -15.37
CA ALA A 345 13.94 27.69 -14.97
C ALA A 345 13.49 29.02 -14.35
N GLN A 346 12.25 29.44 -14.52
CA GLN A 346 11.66 30.66 -13.94
C GLN A 346 10.37 30.36 -13.14
N GLY A 347 10.10 29.10 -12.83
CA GLY A 347 8.93 28.67 -12.09
C GLY A 347 9.00 29.07 -10.62
N ALA A 348 7.92 29.61 -10.07
CA ALA A 348 7.80 29.95 -8.66
C ALA A 348 7.20 28.81 -7.82
N TYR A 349 6.58 27.84 -8.45
CA TYR A 349 5.94 26.65 -7.84
C TYR A 349 5.76 25.57 -8.90
N LEU A 350 5.57 24.34 -8.42
CA LEU A 350 5.11 23.19 -9.20
C LEU A 350 3.68 22.87 -8.79
N PHE A 351 2.87 22.36 -9.72
CA PHE A 351 1.56 21.81 -9.35
C PHE A 351 1.24 20.56 -10.18
N ALA A 352 0.48 19.67 -9.58
CA ALA A 352 0.00 18.45 -10.18
C ALA A 352 -1.39 18.12 -9.62
N GLU A 353 -2.28 17.64 -10.48
CA GLU A 353 -3.63 17.23 -10.11
C GLU A 353 -3.84 15.79 -10.54
N VAL A 354 -4.56 15.04 -9.69
CA VAL A 354 -5.06 13.70 -9.97
C VAL A 354 -6.50 13.59 -9.50
N GLU A 355 -7.26 12.76 -10.17
CA GLU A 355 -8.62 12.39 -9.78
C GLU A 355 -8.63 10.91 -9.41
N GLY A 356 -9.47 10.53 -8.45
CA GLY A 356 -9.58 9.16 -8.00
C GLY A 356 -10.93 8.81 -7.40
N THR A 357 -11.09 7.52 -7.18
CA THR A 357 -12.22 6.93 -6.46
C THR A 357 -11.90 6.89 -4.95
N PRO A 358 -12.90 6.71 -4.07
CA PRO A 358 -12.65 6.63 -2.62
C PRO A 358 -11.67 5.55 -2.21
N GLU A 359 -11.52 4.50 -3.01
CA GLU A 359 -10.63 3.36 -2.76
C GLU A 359 -9.18 3.62 -3.20
N GLU A 360 -8.91 4.73 -3.90
CA GLU A 360 -7.56 5.03 -4.39
C GLU A 360 -6.77 5.85 -3.38
N ARG A 361 -5.48 5.57 -3.32
CA ARG A 361 -4.51 6.28 -2.48
C ARG A 361 -3.42 6.89 -3.37
N PHE A 362 -3.05 8.12 -3.06
CA PHE A 362 -2.03 8.85 -3.79
C PHE A 362 -0.84 9.18 -2.91
N LEU A 363 0.35 8.82 -3.36
CA LEU A 363 1.61 9.19 -2.73
C LEU A 363 2.21 10.41 -3.44
N VAL A 364 2.50 11.44 -2.67
CA VAL A 364 3.14 12.66 -3.17
C VAL A 364 4.62 12.64 -2.79
N THR A 365 5.49 12.78 -3.79
CA THR A 365 6.95 12.76 -3.61
C THR A 365 7.57 14.02 -4.20
N ALA A 366 8.39 14.70 -3.41
CA ALA A 366 9.31 15.73 -3.88
C ALA A 366 10.71 15.14 -4.07
N ALA A 367 11.40 15.47 -5.17
CA ALA A 367 12.72 14.94 -5.48
C ALA A 367 13.64 16.02 -6.05
N LEU A 368 14.96 15.84 -5.85
CA LEU A 368 16.02 16.63 -6.47
C LEU A 368 16.79 15.75 -7.46
N ALA A 369 17.50 16.40 -8.39
CA ALA A 369 18.31 15.70 -9.40
C ALA A 369 19.47 14.88 -8.79
N ASP A 370 19.92 15.20 -7.57
CA ASP A 370 20.96 14.47 -6.85
C ASP A 370 20.47 13.15 -6.23
N GLY A 371 19.16 12.82 -6.38
CA GLY A 371 18.54 11.63 -5.81
C GLY A 371 17.95 11.84 -4.41
N THR A 372 18.07 13.04 -3.83
CA THR A 372 17.39 13.35 -2.57
C THR A 372 15.88 13.36 -2.79
N THR A 373 15.16 12.54 -2.04
CA THR A 373 13.70 12.41 -2.16
C THR A 373 13.03 12.53 -0.81
N ARG A 374 11.81 13.05 -0.80
CA ARG A 374 10.92 13.02 0.35
C ARG A 374 9.50 12.70 -0.09
N SER A 375 9.00 11.57 0.37
CA SER A 375 7.59 11.22 0.22
C SER A 375 6.82 11.61 1.47
N LEU A 376 5.60 12.05 1.28
CA LEU A 376 4.66 12.37 2.33
C LEU A 376 3.77 11.14 2.60
N PRO A 377 3.08 11.06 3.77
CA PRO A 377 2.08 10.02 3.97
C PRO A 377 1.05 10.01 2.85
N PRO A 378 0.54 8.83 2.45
CA PRO A 378 -0.43 8.74 1.36
C PRO A 378 -1.70 9.54 1.66
N PHE A 379 -2.30 10.11 0.61
CA PHE A 379 -3.62 10.72 0.66
C PHE A 379 -4.66 9.68 0.28
N ALA A 380 -5.74 9.59 1.05
CA ALA A 380 -6.91 8.77 0.77
C ALA A 380 -8.18 9.59 1.00
N PHE A 381 -9.27 9.22 0.36
CA PHE A 381 -10.58 9.78 0.60
C PHE A 381 -11.47 8.68 1.18
N GLN A 382 -11.47 8.56 2.49
CA GLN A 382 -12.29 7.58 3.20
C GLN A 382 -13.58 8.30 3.64
N ALA A 383 -14.65 8.05 2.90
CA ALA A 383 -15.98 8.45 3.36
C ALA A 383 -16.47 7.40 4.37
N GLU A 384 -16.83 7.84 5.61
CA GLU A 384 -17.51 6.99 6.58
C GLU A 384 -18.87 6.52 6.06
#